data_fd236f6e2a2bbb0196d4b21a52d6a4f6
#
_entry.id   fd236f6e2a2bbb0196d4b21a52d6a4f6
#
_cell.length_a   1.000
_cell.length_b   1.000
_cell.length_c   1.000
_cell.angle_alpha   90.00
_cell.angle_beta   90.00
_cell.angle_gamma   90.00
#
_symmetry.space_group_name_H-M   'P 1'
#
loop_
_entity.id
_entity.type
_entity.pdbx_description
1 polymer ?
#
loop_
_entity_poly.entity_id
_entity_poly.type
_entity_poly.pdbx_seq_one_letter_code
_entity_poly.pdbx_strand_id
1 'polypeptide(L)'
;MATTKIFPITATTGKAIAYIAKAEKTDNGRLISTYMCSRDPDKAAKEFAEVTATGTGRSTVLAQHFIMAFKPGEVTPERAMEIGKEMCEKYLKDQYQYFLAVHTDKGHVHLHCIFNNTNLINGLTFETLENRRFTEKDRSYNKLRTLADEVCKRHHLSVVERPEMGKGKSHWEWDMNRQGLSWKAKLKFTIDQVIKESEDFDDFLRKCADFGVLVEYNPAHKIDLKFMLAEQKERNPRAKMTRAKTLGWFYETETIKNRIAQ
;
A
#
# COMPACT_ATOMS: atom_id res chain seq x y z
N MET A 1 3.68 11.49 -8.41
CA MET A 1 2.46 10.75 -7.99
C MET A 1 2.72 10.16 -6.62
N ALA A 2 1.97 10.58 -5.59
CA ALA A 2 2.16 10.11 -4.23
C ALA A 2 1.28 8.89 -3.93
N THR A 3 1.83 7.96 -3.16
CA THR A 3 1.09 6.80 -2.63
C THR A 3 1.14 6.80 -1.12
N THR A 4 0.04 6.39 -0.47
CA THR A 4 -0.07 6.37 0.99
C THR A 4 -0.37 4.97 1.51
N LYS A 5 0.14 4.68 2.72
CA LYS A 5 -0.16 3.46 3.47
C LYS A 5 -0.24 3.81 4.96
N ILE A 6 -1.15 3.18 5.69
CA ILE A 6 -1.22 3.28 7.16
C ILE A 6 -1.40 1.88 7.75
N PHE A 7 -0.76 1.62 8.88
CA PHE A 7 -0.86 0.35 9.59
C PHE A 7 -0.57 0.52 11.10
N PRO A 8 -1.15 -0.34 11.95
CA PRO A 8 -0.96 -0.28 13.38
C PRO A 8 0.39 -0.85 13.82
N ILE A 9 0.91 -0.32 14.93
CA ILE A 9 2.05 -0.87 15.69
C ILE A 9 1.49 -1.38 17.02
N THR A 10 1.59 -2.70 17.23
CA THR A 10 1.07 -3.37 18.43
C THR A 10 2.16 -3.77 19.42
N ALA A 11 3.42 -3.65 19.01
CA ALA A 11 4.60 -3.92 19.84
C ALA A 11 5.76 -3.05 19.36
N THR A 12 6.79 -2.89 20.15
CA THR A 12 8.09 -2.32 19.73
C THR A 12 8.04 -0.93 19.08
N THR A 13 7.18 -0.01 19.57
CA THR A 13 7.10 1.37 19.06
C THR A 13 8.48 2.04 19.06
N GLY A 14 9.30 1.86 20.11
CA GLY A 14 10.66 2.41 20.18
C GLY A 14 11.57 1.90 19.05
N LYS A 15 11.49 0.60 18.69
CA LYS A 15 12.26 0.07 17.55
C LYS A 15 11.80 0.67 16.22
N ALA A 16 10.52 0.93 16.07
CA ALA A 16 9.97 1.58 14.88
C ALA A 16 10.44 3.04 14.75
N ILE A 17 10.40 3.81 15.84
CA ILE A 17 10.91 5.18 15.89
C ILE A 17 12.42 5.20 15.58
N ALA A 18 13.21 4.35 16.27
CA ALA A 18 14.64 4.24 16.02
C ALA A 18 14.97 3.88 14.57
N TYR A 19 14.16 3.02 13.95
CA TYR A 19 14.34 2.65 12.55
C TYR A 19 14.13 3.81 11.58
N ILE A 20 13.07 4.62 11.76
CA ILE A 20 12.81 5.76 10.87
C ILE A 20 13.72 6.94 11.16
N ALA A 21 14.34 7.01 12.35
CA ALA A 21 15.25 8.06 12.75
C ALA A 21 16.71 7.83 12.31
N LYS A 22 17.04 6.71 11.67
CA LYS A 22 18.41 6.38 11.28
C LYS A 22 19.09 7.49 10.51
N ALA A 23 20.28 7.90 10.96
CA ALA A 23 21.04 9.00 10.40
C ALA A 23 21.29 8.86 8.88
N GLU A 24 21.62 7.64 8.45
CA GLU A 24 21.85 7.31 7.03
C GLU A 24 20.64 7.52 6.10
N LYS A 25 19.42 7.58 6.68
CA LYS A 25 18.17 7.75 5.94
C LYS A 25 17.64 9.18 5.99
N THR A 26 17.98 9.91 7.04
CA THR A 26 17.40 11.21 7.39
C THR A 26 18.36 12.38 7.26
N ASP A 27 19.42 12.21 6.45
CA ASP A 27 20.48 13.21 6.31
C ASP A 27 21.00 13.64 7.69
N ASN A 28 21.58 12.69 8.43
CA ASN A 28 22.10 12.89 9.79
C ASN A 28 21.10 13.50 10.78
N GLY A 29 19.83 13.14 10.65
CA GLY A 29 18.73 13.62 11.50
C GLY A 29 18.18 14.99 11.11
N ARG A 30 18.70 15.64 10.05
CA ARG A 30 18.19 16.93 9.55
C ARG A 30 16.73 16.81 9.11
N LEU A 31 16.38 15.70 8.50
CA LEU A 31 15.05 15.39 7.95
C LEU A 31 14.13 14.69 8.97
N ILE A 32 14.12 15.18 10.22
CA ILE A 32 13.23 14.72 11.29
C ILE A 32 12.44 15.92 11.82
N SER A 33 11.14 15.71 12.07
CA SER A 33 10.27 16.65 12.77
C SER A 33 9.39 15.90 13.75
N THR A 34 9.13 16.52 14.91
CA THR A 34 8.35 15.90 15.99
C THR A 34 7.30 16.87 16.51
N TYR A 35 6.25 16.32 17.10
CA TYR A 35 5.24 17.08 17.83
C TYR A 35 4.98 16.42 19.18
N MET A 36 5.08 17.19 20.25
CA MET A 36 4.90 16.77 21.66
C MET A 36 5.78 15.57 22.05
N CYS A 37 6.94 15.40 21.38
CA CYS A 37 7.98 14.45 21.78
C CYS A 37 9.38 14.92 21.33
N SER A 38 10.39 14.32 21.92
CA SER A 38 11.79 14.59 21.61
C SER A 38 12.17 14.16 20.19
N ARG A 39 13.17 14.84 19.60
CA ARG A 39 13.82 14.36 18.35
C ARG A 39 14.79 13.21 18.59
N ASP A 40 15.19 12.98 19.83
CA ASP A 40 15.96 11.81 20.22
C ASP A 40 15.05 10.57 20.25
N PRO A 41 15.34 9.51 19.46
CA PRO A 41 14.45 8.35 19.32
C PRO A 41 14.19 7.61 20.64
N ASP A 42 15.19 7.51 21.52
CA ASP A 42 15.06 6.78 22.78
C ASP A 42 14.20 7.56 23.79
N LYS A 43 14.34 8.90 23.80
CA LYS A 43 13.48 9.77 24.61
C LYS A 43 12.06 9.77 24.04
N ALA A 44 11.90 9.94 22.73
CA ALA A 44 10.59 9.88 22.08
C ALA A 44 9.84 8.58 22.37
N ALA A 45 10.54 7.45 22.37
CA ALA A 45 9.95 6.15 22.70
C ALA A 45 9.39 6.09 24.13
N LYS A 46 10.09 6.69 25.12
CA LYS A 46 9.63 6.79 26.51
C LYS A 46 8.42 7.71 26.63
N GLU A 47 8.48 8.90 26.02
CA GLU A 47 7.39 9.87 26.00
C GLU A 47 6.13 9.31 25.32
N PHE A 48 6.29 8.50 24.27
CA PHE A 48 5.17 7.75 23.65
C PHE A 48 4.55 6.76 24.64
N ALA A 49 5.37 6.02 25.37
CA ALA A 49 4.88 5.06 26.38
C ALA A 49 4.15 5.78 27.53
N GLU A 50 4.66 6.92 27.99
CA GLU A 50 4.03 7.74 29.03
C GLU A 50 2.63 8.21 28.58
N VAL A 51 2.51 8.77 27.38
CA VAL A 51 1.20 9.18 26.84
C VAL A 51 0.28 7.98 26.63
N THR A 52 0.80 6.85 26.14
CA THR A 52 -0.01 5.63 25.99
C THR A 52 -0.58 5.17 27.34
N ALA A 53 0.18 5.31 28.43
CA ALA A 53 -0.27 4.95 29.78
C ALA A 53 -1.41 5.84 30.31
N THR A 54 -1.59 7.06 29.78
CA THR A 54 -2.72 7.94 30.12
C THR A 54 -4.01 7.57 29.41
N GLY A 55 -3.94 6.67 28.44
CA GLY A 55 -5.09 6.24 27.64
C GLY A 55 -6.03 5.29 28.39
N THR A 56 -7.12 4.92 27.72
CA THR A 56 -8.16 4.03 28.29
C THR A 56 -7.73 2.58 28.51
N GLY A 57 -6.54 2.18 28.03
CA GLY A 57 -6.01 0.81 28.15
C GLY A 57 -6.77 -0.27 27.36
N ARG A 58 -7.75 0.10 26.55
CA ARG A 58 -8.61 -0.84 25.82
C ARG A 58 -8.03 -1.31 24.48
N SER A 59 -7.01 -0.65 23.94
CA SER A 59 -6.42 -0.97 22.66
C SER A 59 -5.10 -1.70 22.83
N THR A 60 -4.87 -2.73 22.00
CA THR A 60 -3.55 -3.37 21.84
C THR A 60 -2.64 -2.60 20.87
N VAL A 61 -3.18 -1.62 20.16
CA VAL A 61 -2.41 -0.75 19.26
C VAL A 61 -1.76 0.35 20.08
N LEU A 62 -0.44 0.45 19.99
CA LEU A 62 0.37 1.44 20.70
C LEU A 62 0.56 2.72 19.88
N ALA A 63 0.75 2.57 18.58
CA ALA A 63 0.96 3.66 17.65
C ALA A 63 0.44 3.30 16.26
N GLN A 64 0.28 4.29 15.41
CA GLN A 64 -0.01 4.13 13.99
C GLN A 64 1.19 4.59 13.17
N HIS A 65 1.43 3.95 12.05
CA HIS A 65 2.50 4.32 11.15
C HIS A 65 1.92 4.59 9.76
N PHE A 66 1.99 5.82 9.28
CA PHE A 66 1.71 6.09 7.89
C PHE A 66 2.99 6.38 7.10
N ILE A 67 2.94 6.02 5.83
CA ILE A 67 4.01 6.23 4.86
C ILE A 67 3.40 6.97 3.67
N MET A 68 4.13 7.95 3.15
CA MET A 68 3.80 8.61 1.89
C MET A 68 5.04 8.59 1.01
N ALA A 69 4.92 8.02 -0.19
CA ALA A 69 6.03 7.90 -1.14
C ALA A 69 5.73 8.73 -2.39
N PHE A 70 6.73 9.46 -2.89
CA PHE A 70 6.63 10.33 -4.04
C PHE A 70 7.24 9.67 -5.29
N LYS A 71 6.85 10.13 -6.46
CA LYS A 71 7.46 9.71 -7.72
C LYS A 71 8.93 10.16 -7.73
N PRO A 72 9.87 9.35 -8.26
CA PRO A 72 11.26 9.74 -8.38
C PRO A 72 11.42 11.10 -9.09
N GLY A 73 12.21 11.99 -8.50
CA GLY A 73 12.50 13.32 -9.05
C GLY A 73 11.36 14.36 -8.91
N GLU A 74 10.24 14.02 -8.29
CA GLU A 74 9.08 14.92 -8.18
C GLU A 74 9.17 15.90 -7.01
N VAL A 75 9.87 15.54 -5.94
CA VAL A 75 10.07 16.39 -4.75
C VAL A 75 11.51 16.34 -4.25
N THR A 76 11.96 17.45 -3.66
CA THR A 76 13.18 17.45 -2.84
C THR A 76 12.89 16.94 -1.42
N PRO A 77 13.89 16.48 -0.66
CA PRO A 77 13.71 16.06 0.72
C PRO A 77 13.09 17.14 1.63
N GLU A 78 13.50 18.39 1.44
CA GLU A 78 12.99 19.55 2.17
C GLU A 78 11.50 19.76 1.87
N ARG A 79 11.13 19.71 0.61
CA ARG A 79 9.74 19.85 0.17
C ARG A 79 8.87 18.72 0.70
N ALA A 80 9.40 17.47 0.71
CA ALA A 80 8.73 16.33 1.31
C ALA A 80 8.52 16.53 2.84
N MET A 81 9.47 17.15 3.53
CA MET A 81 9.32 17.49 4.95
C MET A 81 8.21 18.52 5.18
N GLU A 82 8.12 19.57 4.35
CA GLU A 82 7.03 20.56 4.43
C GLU A 82 5.67 19.89 4.23
N ILE A 83 5.54 19.06 3.18
CA ILE A 83 4.33 18.29 2.90
C ILE A 83 3.99 17.36 4.06
N GLY A 84 4.99 16.67 4.62
CA GLY A 84 4.81 15.78 5.77
C GLY A 84 4.29 16.49 7.00
N LYS A 85 4.79 17.68 7.32
CA LYS A 85 4.29 18.51 8.42
C LYS A 85 2.84 18.93 8.20
N GLU A 86 2.51 19.40 6.99
CA GLU A 86 1.15 19.76 6.63
C GLU A 86 0.18 18.56 6.70
N MET A 87 0.64 17.37 6.28
CA MET A 87 -0.12 16.13 6.43
C MET A 87 -0.39 15.80 7.90
N CYS A 88 0.63 15.91 8.76
CA CYS A 88 0.48 15.67 10.20
C CYS A 88 -0.50 16.67 10.83
N GLU A 89 -0.34 17.96 10.57
CA GLU A 89 -1.22 19.02 11.09
C GLU A 89 -2.70 18.75 10.72
N LYS A 90 -2.97 18.48 9.46
CA LYS A 90 -4.35 18.27 8.97
C LYS A 90 -4.95 16.92 9.37
N TYR A 91 -4.14 15.87 9.38
CA TYR A 91 -4.61 14.51 9.68
C TYR A 91 -4.75 14.27 11.18
N LEU A 92 -3.79 14.75 11.97
CA LEU A 92 -3.71 14.52 13.42
C LEU A 92 -4.32 15.68 14.23
N LYS A 93 -4.47 16.87 13.65
CA LYS A 93 -5.14 18.05 14.23
C LYS A 93 -4.57 18.44 15.60
N ASP A 94 -3.25 18.31 15.78
CA ASP A 94 -2.53 18.58 17.04
C ASP A 94 -3.03 17.77 18.25
N GLN A 95 -3.70 16.65 18.00
CA GLN A 95 -4.27 15.80 19.04
C GLN A 95 -3.44 14.56 19.37
N TYR A 96 -2.38 14.30 18.61
CA TYR A 96 -1.54 13.12 18.78
C TYR A 96 -0.07 13.47 18.70
N GLN A 97 0.74 12.89 19.60
CA GLN A 97 2.20 12.93 19.44
C GLN A 97 2.59 12.30 18.12
N TYR A 98 3.59 12.84 17.43
CA TYR A 98 4.15 12.18 16.25
C TYR A 98 5.65 12.36 16.12
N PHE A 99 6.27 11.40 15.45
CA PHE A 99 7.64 11.40 14.99
C PHE A 99 7.64 11.24 13.45
N LEU A 100 8.01 12.27 12.74
CA LEU A 100 8.04 12.36 11.28
C LEU A 100 9.49 12.31 10.80
N ALA A 101 9.77 11.46 9.81
CA ALA A 101 11.07 11.35 9.16
C ALA A 101 10.93 11.28 7.64
N VAL A 102 11.78 11.99 6.91
CA VAL A 102 11.88 11.87 5.46
C VAL A 102 13.13 11.06 5.12
N HIS A 103 12.96 10.04 4.28
CA HIS A 103 14.01 9.13 3.87
C HIS A 103 14.44 9.41 2.43
N THR A 104 15.76 9.35 2.20
CA THR A 104 16.42 9.55 0.91
C THR A 104 17.27 8.36 0.48
N ASP A 105 17.23 7.26 1.23
CA ASP A 105 18.05 6.05 1.03
C ASP A 105 17.64 5.18 -0.16
N LYS A 106 16.54 5.53 -0.84
CA LYS A 106 16.04 4.83 -2.03
C LYS A 106 15.99 5.76 -3.23
N GLY A 107 15.79 5.21 -4.42
CA GLY A 107 15.68 5.99 -5.66
C GLY A 107 14.48 6.95 -5.72
N HIS A 108 13.74 7.13 -4.62
CA HIS A 108 12.64 8.07 -4.48
C HIS A 108 12.54 8.57 -3.04
N VAL A 109 12.09 9.80 -2.88
CA VAL A 109 11.84 10.40 -1.57
C VAL A 109 10.54 9.82 -0.99
N HIS A 110 10.57 9.46 0.28
CA HIS A 110 9.39 9.00 1.00
C HIS A 110 9.45 9.45 2.47
N LEU A 111 8.31 9.66 3.06
CA LEU A 111 8.20 10.03 4.46
C LEU A 111 7.51 8.94 5.28
N HIS A 112 7.90 8.88 6.54
CA HIS A 112 7.34 8.03 7.56
C HIS A 112 6.85 8.89 8.72
N CYS A 113 5.62 8.71 9.13
CA CYS A 113 5.11 9.31 10.37
C CYS A 113 4.62 8.21 11.29
N ILE A 114 5.22 8.13 12.47
CA ILE A 114 4.70 7.30 13.57
C ILE A 114 4.02 8.25 14.55
N PHE A 115 2.73 8.02 14.82
CA PHE A 115 2.00 8.81 15.79
C PHE A 115 1.38 7.92 16.86
N ASN A 116 1.28 8.48 18.08
CA ASN A 116 0.73 7.77 19.23
C ASN A 116 -0.74 7.42 18.98
N ASN A 117 -1.16 6.22 19.36
CA ASN A 117 -2.57 5.81 19.22
C ASN A 117 -3.49 6.46 20.27
N THR A 118 -2.91 7.10 21.31
CA THR A 118 -3.63 7.78 22.38
C THR A 118 -3.73 9.28 22.08
N ASN A 119 -4.94 9.80 22.10
CA ASN A 119 -5.23 11.21 21.93
C ASN A 119 -4.78 12.00 23.17
N LEU A 120 -4.01 13.06 22.96
CA LEU A 120 -3.44 13.91 24.01
C LEU A 120 -4.48 14.65 24.84
N ILE A 121 -5.66 14.92 24.29
CA ILE A 121 -6.70 15.75 24.91
C ILE A 121 -7.64 14.91 25.76
N ASN A 122 -8.09 13.76 25.24
CA ASN A 122 -9.15 12.99 25.87
C ASN A 122 -8.77 11.54 26.22
N GLY A 123 -7.54 11.10 25.94
CA GLY A 123 -7.05 9.75 26.21
C GLY A 123 -7.70 8.64 25.39
N LEU A 124 -8.57 8.97 24.43
CA LEU A 124 -9.21 7.98 23.57
C LEU A 124 -8.23 7.47 22.50
N THR A 125 -8.46 6.25 22.05
CA THR A 125 -7.66 5.65 20.99
C THR A 125 -8.02 6.24 19.62
N PHE A 126 -7.02 6.34 18.73
CA PHE A 126 -7.24 6.70 17.33
C PHE A 126 -8.19 5.69 16.67
N GLU A 127 -9.27 6.18 16.09
CA GLU A 127 -10.24 5.34 15.39
C GLU A 127 -9.80 5.12 13.96
N THR A 128 -9.48 3.87 13.64
CA THR A 128 -9.19 3.47 12.24
C THR A 128 -10.46 3.39 11.39
N LEU A 129 -11.63 3.40 12.01
CA LEU A 129 -12.95 3.30 11.38
C LEU A 129 -13.06 2.13 10.38
N GLU A 130 -12.34 1.04 10.64
CA GLU A 130 -12.36 -0.16 9.80
C GLU A 130 -13.58 -1.07 10.06
N ASN A 131 -14.42 -0.70 11.03
CA ASN A 131 -15.62 -1.43 11.36
C ASN A 131 -16.64 -1.35 10.20
N ARG A 132 -17.40 -2.44 9.99
CA ARG A 132 -18.46 -2.55 8.95
C ARG A 132 -19.57 -1.50 9.05
N ARG A 133 -19.68 -0.79 10.19
CA ARG A 133 -20.64 0.31 10.40
C ARG A 133 -20.29 1.59 9.64
N PHE A 134 -19.05 1.75 9.21
CA PHE A 134 -18.58 2.95 8.53
C PHE A 134 -18.48 2.73 7.02
N THR A 135 -18.76 3.77 6.26
CA THR A 135 -18.59 3.74 4.81
C THR A 135 -17.11 3.62 4.46
N GLU A 136 -16.79 3.12 3.29
CA GLU A 136 -15.41 3.00 2.83
C GLU A 136 -14.67 4.35 2.83
N LYS A 137 -15.38 5.45 2.58
CA LYS A 137 -14.83 6.81 2.60
C LYS A 137 -14.37 7.26 3.99
N ASP A 138 -14.99 6.75 5.05
CA ASP A 138 -14.70 7.15 6.43
C ASP A 138 -13.50 6.42 7.04
N ARG A 139 -13.02 5.37 6.40
CA ARG A 139 -11.86 4.60 6.89
C ARG A 139 -10.59 5.43 6.89
N SER A 140 -9.75 5.23 7.91
CA SER A 140 -8.53 6.01 8.13
C SER A 140 -7.60 6.06 6.91
N TYR A 141 -7.43 4.96 6.19
CA TYR A 141 -6.59 4.91 5.00
C TYR A 141 -7.15 5.75 3.83
N ASN A 142 -8.48 5.78 3.65
CA ASN A 142 -9.12 6.59 2.61
C ASN A 142 -9.06 8.08 2.95
N LYS A 143 -9.29 8.45 4.23
CA LYS A 143 -9.11 9.83 4.70
C LYS A 143 -7.67 10.31 4.51
N LEU A 144 -6.69 9.47 4.89
CA LEU A 144 -5.27 9.79 4.70
C LEU A 144 -4.95 10.00 3.22
N ARG A 145 -5.46 9.13 2.35
CA ARG A 145 -5.25 9.21 0.92
C ARG A 145 -5.89 10.45 0.30
N THR A 146 -7.16 10.71 0.62
CA THR A 146 -7.87 11.91 0.13
C THR A 146 -7.12 13.18 0.53
N LEU A 147 -6.68 13.25 1.79
CA LEU A 147 -5.90 14.38 2.28
C LEU A 147 -4.54 14.48 1.55
N ALA A 148 -3.87 13.35 1.32
CA ALA A 148 -2.60 13.35 0.58
C ALA A 148 -2.78 13.86 -0.86
N ASP A 149 -3.86 13.45 -1.54
CA ASP A 149 -4.19 13.93 -2.89
C ASP A 149 -4.47 15.44 -2.90
N GLU A 150 -5.19 15.96 -1.89
CA GLU A 150 -5.46 17.40 -1.71
C GLU A 150 -4.18 18.19 -1.47
N VAL A 151 -3.31 17.71 -0.57
CA VAL A 151 -2.02 18.35 -0.27
C VAL A 151 -1.12 18.31 -1.50
N CYS A 152 -1.00 17.17 -2.19
CA CYS A 152 -0.22 17.06 -3.43
C CYS A 152 -0.69 18.05 -4.50
N LYS A 153 -2.01 18.19 -4.74
CA LYS A 153 -2.55 19.16 -5.70
C LYS A 153 -2.16 20.60 -5.35
N ARG A 154 -2.22 20.99 -4.07
CA ARG A 154 -1.79 22.34 -3.62
C ARG A 154 -0.31 22.60 -3.84
N HIS A 155 0.51 21.56 -3.71
CA HIS A 155 1.93 21.63 -3.97
C HIS A 155 2.30 21.39 -5.44
N HIS A 156 1.31 21.33 -6.35
CA HIS A 156 1.48 21.08 -7.80
C HIS A 156 2.17 19.74 -8.10
N LEU A 157 1.92 18.72 -7.26
CA LEU A 157 2.42 17.36 -7.45
C LEU A 157 1.36 16.48 -8.12
N SER A 158 1.82 15.45 -8.82
CA SER A 158 0.94 14.50 -9.47
C SER A 158 0.19 13.63 -8.44
N VAL A 159 -1.08 13.33 -8.72
CA VAL A 159 -1.93 12.43 -7.92
C VAL A 159 -2.29 11.18 -8.71
N VAL A 160 -2.71 10.13 -8.03
CA VAL A 160 -3.22 8.90 -8.66
C VAL A 160 -4.67 9.13 -9.03
N GLU A 161 -4.94 9.49 -10.29
CA GLU A 161 -6.32 9.76 -10.74
C GLU A 161 -7.21 8.52 -10.69
N ARG A 162 -6.66 7.35 -11.00
CA ARG A 162 -7.36 6.06 -10.94
C ARG A 162 -6.47 5.05 -10.20
N PRO A 163 -6.73 4.81 -8.92
CA PRO A 163 -6.08 3.72 -8.24
C PRO A 163 -6.47 2.40 -8.92
N GLU A 164 -5.49 1.55 -9.22
CA GLU A 164 -5.77 0.22 -9.72
C GLU A 164 -6.78 -0.47 -8.79
N MET A 165 -7.94 -0.83 -9.33
CA MET A 165 -8.97 -1.57 -8.61
C MET A 165 -8.52 -3.03 -8.50
N GLY A 166 -7.73 -3.33 -7.50
CA GLY A 166 -7.24 -4.69 -7.22
C GLY A 166 -6.53 -4.78 -5.89
N LYS A 167 -6.44 -5.99 -5.36
CA LYS A 167 -5.59 -6.26 -4.19
C LYS A 167 -4.15 -5.95 -4.57
N GLY A 168 -3.54 -5.01 -3.87
CA GLY A 168 -2.13 -4.70 -4.03
C GLY A 168 -1.26 -5.97 -3.90
N LYS A 169 -0.15 -6.03 -4.62
CA LYS A 169 0.81 -7.13 -4.48
C LYS A 169 1.35 -7.13 -3.05
N SER A 170 1.45 -8.30 -2.43
CA SER A 170 2.19 -8.44 -1.17
C SER A 170 3.66 -8.09 -1.40
N HIS A 171 4.39 -7.70 -0.34
CA HIS A 171 5.83 -7.43 -0.45
C HIS A 171 6.59 -8.63 -1.04
N TRP A 172 6.22 -9.84 -0.62
CA TRP A 172 6.78 -11.09 -1.16
C TRP A 172 6.49 -11.26 -2.65
N GLU A 173 5.25 -11.01 -3.10
CA GLU A 173 4.87 -11.10 -4.50
C GLU A 173 5.60 -10.03 -5.34
N TRP A 174 5.79 -8.82 -4.79
CA TRP A 174 6.56 -7.76 -5.45
C TRP A 174 8.03 -8.15 -5.60
N ASP A 175 8.64 -8.72 -4.56
CA ASP A 175 10.04 -9.14 -4.60
C ASP A 175 10.26 -10.33 -5.56
N MET A 176 9.35 -11.31 -5.54
CA MET A 176 9.36 -12.42 -6.50
C MET A 176 9.21 -11.93 -7.96
N ASN A 177 8.36 -10.92 -8.22
CA ASN A 177 8.24 -10.30 -9.52
C ASN A 177 9.54 -9.64 -9.97
N ARG A 178 10.20 -8.92 -9.06
CA ARG A 178 11.49 -8.24 -9.34
C ARG A 178 12.60 -9.23 -9.67
N GLN A 179 12.59 -10.38 -9.03
CA GLN A 179 13.56 -11.46 -9.28
C GLN A 179 13.20 -12.35 -10.49
N GLY A 180 12.08 -12.08 -11.18
CA GLY A 180 11.62 -12.91 -12.29
C GLY A 180 11.09 -14.30 -11.87
N LEU A 181 10.89 -14.54 -10.57
CA LEU A 181 10.50 -15.82 -10.00
C LEU A 181 8.97 -15.96 -9.80
N SER A 182 8.20 -14.91 -10.05
CA SER A 182 6.76 -14.93 -9.83
C SER A 182 6.02 -15.66 -10.94
N TRP A 183 5.53 -16.86 -10.63
CA TRP A 183 4.63 -17.60 -11.53
C TRP A 183 3.40 -16.77 -11.95
N LYS A 184 2.91 -15.90 -11.07
CA LYS A 184 1.75 -15.05 -11.33
C LYS A 184 2.08 -13.94 -12.34
N ALA A 185 3.29 -13.41 -12.30
CA ALA A 185 3.76 -12.46 -13.31
C ALA A 185 3.93 -13.15 -14.67
N LYS A 186 4.50 -14.35 -14.69
CA LYS A 186 4.63 -15.18 -15.89
C LYS A 186 3.25 -15.47 -16.49
N LEU A 187 2.28 -15.90 -15.65
CA LEU A 187 0.92 -16.20 -16.11
C LEU A 187 0.25 -14.95 -16.72
N LYS A 188 0.34 -13.79 -16.05
CA LYS A 188 -0.21 -12.53 -16.58
C LYS A 188 0.43 -12.15 -17.91
N PHE A 189 1.76 -12.18 -17.98
CA PHE A 189 2.48 -11.88 -19.22
C PHE A 189 2.04 -12.80 -20.36
N THR A 190 1.93 -14.10 -20.11
CA THR A 190 1.50 -15.07 -21.14
C THR A 190 0.06 -14.80 -21.59
N ILE A 191 -0.88 -14.54 -20.65
CA ILE A 191 -2.26 -14.17 -20.99
C ILE A 191 -2.28 -12.89 -21.86
N ASP A 192 -1.45 -11.88 -21.51
CA ASP A 192 -1.37 -10.63 -22.28
C ASP A 192 -0.84 -10.85 -23.70
N GLN A 193 0.04 -11.83 -23.92
CA GLN A 193 0.47 -12.22 -25.27
C GLN A 193 -0.67 -12.91 -26.05
N VAL A 194 -1.36 -13.86 -25.42
CA VAL A 194 -2.50 -14.55 -26.07
C VAL A 194 -3.57 -13.55 -26.47
N ILE A 195 -3.91 -12.57 -25.64
CA ILE A 195 -4.90 -11.53 -25.96
C ILE A 195 -4.50 -10.76 -27.23
N LYS A 196 -3.23 -10.41 -27.38
CA LYS A 196 -2.73 -9.66 -28.56
C LYS A 196 -2.81 -10.45 -29.85
N GLU A 197 -2.73 -11.77 -29.77
CA GLU A 197 -2.72 -12.66 -30.91
C GLU A 197 -4.11 -13.24 -31.24
N SER A 198 -5.12 -12.95 -30.42
CA SER A 198 -6.47 -13.49 -30.55
C SER A 198 -7.37 -12.55 -31.34
N GLU A 199 -8.19 -13.12 -32.21
CA GLU A 199 -9.17 -12.38 -33.00
C GLU A 199 -10.49 -12.16 -32.27
N ASP A 200 -10.88 -13.13 -31.42
CA ASP A 200 -12.04 -13.08 -30.56
C ASP A 200 -11.83 -13.85 -29.25
N PHE A 201 -12.84 -13.88 -28.40
CA PHE A 201 -12.74 -14.54 -27.10
C PHE A 201 -12.68 -16.07 -27.19
N ASP A 202 -13.33 -16.67 -28.17
CA ASP A 202 -13.30 -18.13 -28.39
C ASP A 202 -11.93 -18.56 -28.95
N ASP A 203 -11.35 -17.76 -29.82
CA ASP A 203 -9.98 -17.91 -30.28
C ASP A 203 -8.96 -17.76 -29.15
N PHE A 204 -9.16 -16.78 -28.25
CA PHE A 204 -8.37 -16.63 -27.06
C PHE A 204 -8.38 -17.86 -26.15
N LEU A 205 -9.56 -18.46 -25.93
CA LEU A 205 -9.68 -19.66 -25.10
C LEU A 205 -8.93 -20.86 -25.75
N ARG A 206 -8.95 -20.98 -27.06
CA ARG A 206 -8.21 -22.04 -27.80
C ARG A 206 -6.72 -21.81 -27.75
N LYS A 207 -6.26 -20.61 -28.05
CA LYS A 207 -4.83 -20.24 -28.07
C LYS A 207 -4.16 -20.30 -26.72
N CYS A 208 -4.90 -20.14 -25.60
CA CYS A 208 -4.32 -20.32 -24.26
C CYS A 208 -3.52 -21.62 -24.14
N ALA A 209 -4.00 -22.73 -24.69
CA ALA A 209 -3.31 -24.02 -24.63
C ALA A 209 -1.96 -23.99 -25.36
N ASP A 210 -1.88 -23.36 -26.52
CA ASP A 210 -0.67 -23.26 -27.35
C ASP A 210 0.43 -22.47 -26.63
N PHE A 211 0.03 -21.53 -25.79
CA PHE A 211 0.92 -20.74 -24.93
C PHE A 211 1.20 -21.36 -23.56
N GLY A 212 0.79 -22.61 -23.33
CA GLY A 212 1.00 -23.30 -22.07
C GLY A 212 0.17 -22.75 -20.90
N VAL A 213 -0.99 -22.16 -21.19
CA VAL A 213 -1.97 -21.71 -20.19
C VAL A 213 -3.20 -22.62 -20.22
N LEU A 214 -3.44 -23.29 -19.11
CA LEU A 214 -4.70 -24.00 -18.88
C LEU A 214 -5.77 -22.98 -18.52
N VAL A 215 -6.91 -23.02 -19.21
CA VAL A 215 -8.06 -22.14 -18.99
C VAL A 215 -9.31 -22.97 -18.68
N GLU A 216 -10.09 -22.51 -17.72
CA GLU A 216 -11.43 -23.04 -17.41
C GLU A 216 -12.42 -21.88 -17.50
N TYR A 217 -13.35 -21.98 -18.43
CA TYR A 217 -14.40 -20.98 -18.65
C TYR A 217 -15.79 -21.61 -18.54
N ASN A 218 -16.64 -21.05 -17.68
CA ASN A 218 -18.03 -21.44 -17.54
C ASN A 218 -18.88 -20.20 -17.19
N PRO A 219 -19.60 -19.63 -18.19
CA PRO A 219 -20.39 -18.41 -17.99
C PRO A 219 -21.57 -18.56 -17.03
N ALA A 220 -22.01 -19.79 -16.74
CA ALA A 220 -23.09 -20.04 -15.78
C ALA A 220 -22.62 -19.95 -14.32
N HIS A 221 -21.33 -19.93 -14.07
CA HIS A 221 -20.79 -19.90 -12.72
C HIS A 221 -20.44 -18.47 -12.28
N LYS A 222 -20.63 -18.16 -10.99
CA LYS A 222 -20.19 -16.90 -10.38
C LYS A 222 -18.68 -16.65 -10.54
N ILE A 223 -17.88 -17.72 -10.69
CA ILE A 223 -16.47 -17.69 -11.01
C ILE A 223 -16.35 -18.32 -12.38
N ASP A 224 -16.51 -17.50 -13.38
CA ASP A 224 -16.65 -17.89 -14.77
C ASP A 224 -15.33 -18.26 -15.44
N LEU A 225 -14.20 -17.63 -15.04
CA LEU A 225 -12.92 -17.76 -15.69
C LEU A 225 -11.78 -18.01 -14.70
N LYS A 226 -10.94 -19.03 -14.99
CA LYS A 226 -9.76 -19.40 -14.21
C LYS A 226 -8.61 -19.75 -15.11
N PHE A 227 -7.38 -19.55 -14.62
CA PHE A 227 -6.14 -19.78 -15.34
C PHE A 227 -5.12 -20.51 -14.50
N MET A 228 -4.20 -21.24 -15.15
CA MET A 228 -3.00 -21.83 -14.58
C MET A 228 -1.94 -22.02 -15.64
N LEU A 229 -0.66 -21.87 -15.31
CA LEU A 229 0.41 -22.33 -16.20
C LEU A 229 0.43 -23.88 -16.25
N ALA A 230 0.58 -24.47 -17.42
CA ALA A 230 0.66 -25.93 -17.59
C ALA A 230 1.79 -26.53 -16.71
N GLU A 231 2.96 -25.87 -16.67
CA GLU A 231 4.09 -26.28 -15.82
C GLU A 231 3.76 -26.33 -14.31
N GLN A 232 2.81 -25.55 -13.83
CA GLN A 232 2.37 -25.64 -12.43
C GLN A 232 1.59 -26.92 -12.17
N LYS A 233 0.77 -27.36 -13.13
CA LYS A 233 0.03 -28.62 -13.05
C LYS A 233 0.96 -29.82 -13.10
N GLU A 234 2.00 -29.77 -13.93
CA GLU A 234 3.03 -30.80 -14.03
C GLU A 234 3.81 -30.95 -12.74
N ARG A 235 4.28 -29.82 -12.17
CA ARG A 235 5.02 -29.82 -10.88
C ARG A 235 4.16 -30.23 -9.70
N ASN A 236 2.88 -29.90 -9.70
CA ASN A 236 1.96 -30.24 -8.63
C ASN A 236 0.56 -30.58 -9.19
N PRO A 237 0.25 -31.88 -9.37
CA PRO A 237 -1.06 -32.33 -9.87
C PRO A 237 -2.27 -31.86 -9.05
N ARG A 238 -2.06 -31.48 -7.77
CA ARG A 238 -3.10 -30.96 -6.88
C ARG A 238 -3.22 -29.43 -6.92
N ALA A 239 -2.42 -28.74 -7.74
CA ALA A 239 -2.48 -27.30 -7.87
C ALA A 239 -3.89 -26.87 -8.31
N LYS A 240 -4.41 -25.80 -7.69
CA LYS A 240 -5.72 -25.22 -8.01
C LYS A 240 -5.56 -24.05 -8.98
N MET A 241 -6.47 -23.98 -9.95
CA MET A 241 -6.51 -22.86 -10.89
C MET A 241 -6.78 -21.52 -10.19
N THR A 242 -6.17 -20.49 -10.70
CA THR A 242 -6.29 -19.13 -10.19
C THR A 242 -7.47 -18.44 -10.85
N ARG A 243 -8.36 -17.85 -10.05
CA ARG A 243 -9.51 -17.10 -10.57
C ARG A 243 -9.04 -15.84 -11.30
N ALA A 244 -9.67 -15.51 -12.41
CA ALA A 244 -9.40 -14.29 -13.18
C ALA A 244 -9.36 -13.03 -12.29
N LYS A 245 -10.36 -12.85 -11.44
CA LYS A 245 -10.41 -11.75 -10.44
C LYS A 245 -9.20 -11.69 -9.48
N THR A 246 -8.56 -12.83 -9.20
CA THR A 246 -7.34 -12.88 -8.35
C THR A 246 -6.11 -12.37 -9.10
N LEU A 247 -6.11 -12.47 -10.42
CA LEU A 247 -5.08 -11.88 -11.27
C LEU A 247 -5.26 -10.35 -11.39
N GLY A 248 -6.48 -9.87 -11.24
CA GLY A 248 -6.84 -8.46 -11.32
C GLY A 248 -7.92 -8.20 -12.36
N TRP A 249 -8.56 -7.04 -12.32
CA TRP A 249 -9.64 -6.63 -13.20
C TRP A 249 -9.32 -6.80 -14.70
N PHE A 250 -8.08 -6.53 -15.12
CA PHE A 250 -7.65 -6.66 -16.51
C PHE A 250 -7.79 -8.08 -17.11
N TYR A 251 -7.96 -9.08 -16.24
CA TYR A 251 -8.04 -10.51 -16.59
C TYR A 251 -9.44 -11.10 -16.40
N GLU A 252 -10.44 -10.28 -16.06
CA GLU A 252 -11.85 -10.69 -15.99
C GLU A 252 -12.43 -10.80 -17.39
N THR A 253 -13.42 -11.67 -17.60
CA THR A 253 -13.97 -12.06 -18.90
C THR A 253 -14.34 -10.88 -19.78
N GLU A 254 -15.14 -9.93 -19.29
CA GLU A 254 -15.57 -8.78 -20.08
C GLU A 254 -14.42 -7.84 -20.44
N THR A 255 -13.45 -7.71 -19.54
CA THR A 255 -12.26 -6.88 -19.82
C THR A 255 -11.38 -7.53 -20.89
N ILE A 256 -11.20 -8.87 -20.85
CA ILE A 256 -10.45 -9.58 -21.89
C ILE A 256 -11.13 -9.43 -23.25
N LYS A 257 -12.45 -9.62 -23.34
CA LYS A 257 -13.22 -9.40 -24.58
C LYS A 257 -13.00 -7.99 -25.15
N ASN A 258 -13.09 -6.98 -24.29
CA ASN A 258 -12.88 -5.59 -24.71
C ASN A 258 -11.44 -5.31 -25.15
N ARG A 259 -10.43 -5.98 -24.55
CA ARG A 259 -9.02 -5.84 -24.92
C ARG A 259 -8.68 -6.52 -26.24
N ILE A 260 -9.38 -7.59 -26.59
CA ILE A 260 -9.23 -8.27 -27.89
C ILE A 260 -9.86 -7.44 -29.01
N ALA A 261 -10.97 -6.74 -28.71
CA ALA A 261 -11.70 -5.91 -29.68
C ALA A 261 -11.01 -4.56 -29.98
N GLN A 262 -9.93 -4.20 -29.30
CA GLN A 262 -9.14 -2.98 -29.52
C GLN A 262 -7.99 -3.21 -30.50
#